data_0cffe626771965dd59434790630a88b9
#
_entry.id   0cffe626771965dd59434790630a88b9
#
_cell.length_a   1.000
_cell.length_b   1.000
_cell.length_c   1.000
_cell.angle_alpha   90.00
_cell.angle_beta   90.00
_cell.angle_gamma   90.00
#
_symmetry.space_group_name_H-M   'P 1'
#
loop_
_entity.id
_entity.type
_entity.pdbx_description
1 polymer ?
#
loop_
_entity_poly.entity_id
_entity_poly.type
_entity_poly.pdbx_seq_one_letter_code
_entity_poly.pdbx_strand_id
1 'polypeptide(L)'
;MTGRSLRLLIKAHLSRQEDAPTAELIERLEAARRRGHLTKGELHAVCRWKSVRAQPLVLSNNHHRIRGATSIALSTREERKRLAALTSLRGVGVPMASAILMLLEPDR
;
A
#
# COMPACT_ATOMS: atom_id res chain seq x y z
N MET A 1 12.89 4.20 -18.74
CA MET A 1 11.96 3.10 -18.44
C MET A 1 10.60 3.65 -18.05
N THR A 2 9.54 3.12 -18.59
CA THR A 2 8.19 3.54 -18.21
C THR A 2 7.78 2.85 -16.91
N GLY A 3 6.85 3.45 -16.17
CA GLY A 3 6.33 2.84 -14.96
C GLY A 3 5.67 1.50 -15.21
N ARG A 4 5.04 1.36 -16.39
CA ARG A 4 4.40 0.12 -16.77
C ARG A 4 5.43 -1.02 -16.90
N SER A 5 6.58 -0.75 -17.48
CA SER A 5 7.65 -1.75 -17.62
C SER A 5 8.17 -2.17 -16.25
N LEU A 6 8.33 -1.21 -15.34
CA LEU A 6 8.79 -1.51 -13.98
C LEU A 6 7.79 -2.41 -13.25
N ARG A 7 6.50 -2.14 -13.40
CA ARG A 7 5.46 -2.97 -12.78
C ARG A 7 5.53 -4.41 -13.29
N LEU A 8 5.69 -4.59 -14.59
CA LEU A 8 5.79 -5.93 -15.17
C LEU A 8 7.02 -6.67 -14.65
N LEU A 9 8.14 -5.97 -14.51
CA LEU A 9 9.36 -6.57 -13.96
C LEU A 9 9.17 -7.00 -12.52
N ILE A 10 8.52 -6.18 -11.71
CA ILE A 10 8.23 -6.51 -10.31
C ILE A 10 7.36 -7.75 -10.24
N LYS A 11 6.28 -7.80 -11.01
CA LYS A 11 5.39 -8.96 -11.04
C LYS A 11 6.13 -10.23 -11.44
N ALA A 12 6.93 -10.16 -12.50
CA ALA A 12 7.67 -11.31 -13.00
C ALA A 12 8.67 -11.81 -11.96
N HIS A 13 9.39 -10.88 -11.33
CA HIS A 13 10.36 -11.22 -10.30
C HIS A 13 9.70 -11.89 -9.10
N LEU A 14 8.62 -11.30 -8.59
CA LEU A 14 7.89 -11.83 -7.45
C LEU A 14 7.33 -13.22 -7.74
N SER A 15 6.76 -13.42 -8.93
CA SER A 15 6.21 -14.71 -9.32
C SER A 15 7.27 -15.81 -9.32
N ARG A 16 8.46 -15.48 -9.84
CA ARG A 16 9.56 -16.45 -9.90
C ARG A 16 10.07 -16.85 -8.52
N GLN A 17 9.86 -16.01 -7.53
CA GLN A 17 10.30 -16.27 -6.15
C GLN A 17 9.17 -16.77 -5.27
N GLU A 18 8.12 -17.31 -5.87
CA GLU A 18 6.95 -17.81 -5.17
C GLU A 18 6.20 -16.70 -4.42
N ASP A 19 6.29 -15.46 -4.93
CA ASP A 19 5.60 -14.31 -4.36
C ASP A 19 4.26 -14.05 -5.04
N ALA A 20 3.56 -15.13 -5.43
CA ALA A 20 2.24 -15.01 -6.03
C ALA A 20 1.26 -14.21 -5.16
N PRO A 21 1.22 -14.39 -3.83
CA PRO A 21 0.35 -13.56 -2.99
C PRO A 21 0.67 -12.08 -3.07
N THR A 22 1.95 -11.72 -3.23
CA THR A 22 2.36 -10.33 -3.38
C THR A 22 1.90 -9.76 -4.72
N ALA A 23 2.07 -10.54 -5.80
CA ALA A 23 1.62 -10.12 -7.12
C ALA A 23 0.11 -9.93 -7.16
N GLU A 24 -0.64 -10.84 -6.55
CA GLU A 24 -2.10 -10.71 -6.43
C GLU A 24 -2.49 -9.46 -5.65
N LEU A 25 -1.77 -9.17 -4.58
CA LEU A 25 -2.01 -7.99 -3.78
C LEU A 25 -1.80 -6.71 -4.59
N ILE A 26 -0.73 -6.65 -5.38
CA ILE A 26 -0.46 -5.50 -6.24
C ILE A 26 -1.61 -5.31 -7.23
N GLU A 27 -2.09 -6.38 -7.83
CA GLU A 27 -3.23 -6.31 -8.77
C GLU A 27 -4.50 -5.84 -8.08
N ARG A 28 -4.77 -6.37 -6.88
CA ARG A 28 -5.93 -5.96 -6.10
C ARG A 28 -5.89 -4.46 -5.77
N LEU A 29 -4.70 -3.95 -5.47
CA LEU A 29 -4.54 -2.55 -5.10
C LEU A 29 -4.59 -1.59 -6.29
N GLU A 30 -4.57 -2.09 -7.53
CA GLU A 30 -4.77 -1.23 -8.70
C GLU A 30 -6.12 -0.52 -8.65
N ALA A 31 -7.15 -1.19 -8.15
CA ALA A 31 -8.46 -0.57 -7.98
C ALA A 31 -8.40 0.57 -6.96
N ALA A 32 -7.65 0.40 -5.88
CA ALA A 32 -7.47 1.44 -4.88
C ALA A 32 -6.74 2.65 -5.46
N ARG A 33 -5.73 2.40 -6.27
CA ARG A 33 -4.97 3.46 -6.93
C ARG A 33 -5.86 4.30 -7.85
N ARG A 34 -6.73 3.64 -8.62
CA ARG A 34 -7.67 4.34 -9.50
C ARG A 34 -8.74 5.09 -8.73
N ARG A 35 -9.17 4.53 -7.62
CA ARG A 35 -10.19 5.14 -6.75
C ARG A 35 -9.62 6.33 -5.97
N GLY A 36 -8.32 6.30 -5.65
CA GLY A 36 -7.63 7.35 -4.91
C GLY A 36 -7.54 7.15 -3.41
N HIS A 37 -7.91 5.98 -2.90
CA HIS A 37 -7.77 5.65 -1.48
C HIS A 37 -7.85 4.15 -1.26
N LEU A 38 -7.38 3.69 -0.09
CA LEU A 38 -7.52 2.31 0.34
C LEU A 38 -8.78 2.14 1.18
N THR A 39 -9.42 0.99 1.05
CA THR A 39 -10.43 0.56 2.00
C THR A 39 -9.75 -0.12 3.19
N LYS A 40 -10.50 -0.31 4.27
CA LYS A 40 -9.99 -1.01 5.45
C LYS A 40 -9.59 -2.45 5.11
N GLY A 41 -10.37 -3.12 4.27
CA GLY A 41 -10.03 -4.48 3.84
C GLY A 41 -8.74 -4.54 3.04
N GLU A 42 -8.51 -3.56 2.18
CA GLU A 42 -7.27 -3.46 1.41
C GLU A 42 -6.07 -3.20 2.32
N LEU A 43 -6.22 -2.29 3.27
CA LEU A 43 -5.15 -2.02 4.24
C LEU A 43 -4.86 -3.26 5.08
N HIS A 44 -5.89 -4.00 5.47
CA HIS A 44 -5.73 -5.26 6.19
C HIS A 44 -4.92 -6.28 5.37
N ALA A 45 -5.21 -6.37 4.07
CA ALA A 45 -4.47 -7.28 3.19
C ALA A 45 -2.98 -6.91 3.13
N VAL A 46 -2.67 -5.62 3.04
CA VAL A 46 -1.28 -5.16 3.08
C VAL A 46 -0.62 -5.52 4.40
N CYS A 47 -1.34 -5.32 5.50
CA CYS A 47 -0.84 -5.61 6.83
C CYS A 47 -0.54 -7.10 7.01
N ARG A 48 -1.41 -7.97 6.54
CA ARG A 48 -1.18 -9.41 6.59
C ARG A 48 0.05 -9.80 5.80
N TRP A 49 0.27 -9.16 4.66
CA TRP A 49 1.44 -9.42 3.84
C TRP A 49 2.73 -8.92 4.49
N LYS A 50 2.69 -7.72 5.07
CA LYS A 50 3.89 -7.06 5.58
C LYS A 50 4.21 -7.40 7.03
N SER A 51 3.22 -7.39 7.91
CA SER A 51 3.45 -7.59 9.34
C SER A 51 2.17 -7.99 10.05
N VAL A 52 2.05 -9.28 10.31
CA VAL A 52 0.89 -9.81 11.04
C VAL A 52 0.76 -9.19 12.42
N ARG A 53 1.87 -8.85 13.05
CA ARG A 53 1.87 -8.28 14.40
C ARG A 53 1.18 -6.93 14.48
N ALA A 54 1.18 -6.18 13.39
CA ALA A 54 0.57 -4.86 13.36
C ALA A 54 -0.95 -4.90 13.18
N GLN A 55 -1.52 -6.06 12.86
CA GLN A 55 -2.95 -6.17 12.55
C GLN A 55 -3.88 -5.57 13.60
N PRO A 56 -3.73 -5.86 14.91
CA PRO A 56 -4.67 -5.32 15.88
C PRO A 56 -4.69 -3.79 15.90
N LEU A 57 -3.52 -3.15 15.82
CA LEU A 57 -3.44 -1.70 15.81
C LEU A 57 -3.96 -1.11 14.51
N VAL A 58 -3.58 -1.71 13.38
CA VAL A 58 -4.03 -1.24 12.06
C VAL A 58 -5.54 -1.33 11.94
N LEU A 59 -6.12 -2.44 12.39
CA LEU A 59 -7.56 -2.65 12.32
C LEU A 59 -8.35 -1.78 13.30
N SER A 60 -7.67 -1.15 14.26
CA SER A 60 -8.32 -0.21 15.17
C SER A 60 -8.62 1.13 14.52
N ASN A 61 -8.06 1.41 13.34
CA ASN A 61 -8.39 2.61 12.58
C ASN A 61 -9.78 2.46 11.95
N ASN A 62 -10.60 3.51 12.00
CA ASN A 62 -11.90 3.45 11.35
C ASN A 62 -11.77 3.77 9.85
N HIS A 63 -12.84 3.50 9.10
CA HIS A 63 -12.86 3.70 7.66
C HIS A 63 -12.53 5.13 7.23
N HIS A 64 -13.05 6.11 7.97
CA HIS A 64 -12.82 7.52 7.64
C HIS A 64 -11.36 7.91 7.76
N ARG A 65 -10.70 7.42 8.80
CA ARG A 65 -9.28 7.70 9.00
C ARG A 65 -8.43 7.07 7.90
N ILE A 66 -8.72 5.82 7.58
CA ILE A 66 -7.99 5.10 6.54
C ILE A 66 -8.20 5.78 5.19
N ARG A 67 -9.44 6.08 4.85
CA ARG A 67 -9.76 6.74 3.60
C ARG A 67 -9.08 8.11 3.51
N GLY A 68 -9.16 8.90 4.56
CA GLY A 68 -8.55 10.24 4.59
C GLY A 68 -7.05 10.21 4.44
N ALA A 69 -6.37 9.38 5.22
CA ALA A 69 -4.91 9.27 5.19
C ALA A 69 -4.43 8.76 3.84
N THR A 70 -5.06 7.73 3.30
CA THR A 70 -4.65 7.14 2.03
C THR A 70 -4.99 8.04 0.85
N SER A 71 -6.08 8.80 0.93
CA SER A 71 -6.43 9.80 -0.09
C SER A 71 -5.34 10.87 -0.18
N ILE A 72 -4.87 11.37 0.95
CA ILE A 72 -3.79 12.35 0.99
C ILE A 72 -2.54 11.76 0.38
N ALA A 73 -2.18 10.55 0.79
CA ALA A 73 -0.97 9.88 0.31
C ALA A 73 -0.98 9.69 -1.21
N LEU A 74 -2.14 9.41 -1.80
CA LEU A 74 -2.26 9.18 -3.23
C LEU A 74 -2.48 10.46 -4.03
N SER A 75 -2.81 11.57 -3.38
CA SER A 75 -3.10 12.84 -4.06
C SER A 75 -1.90 13.76 -4.19
N THR A 76 -0.81 13.49 -3.51
CA THR A 76 0.40 14.32 -3.54
C THR A 76 1.60 13.52 -3.98
N ARG A 77 2.60 14.21 -4.55
CA ARG A 77 3.89 13.61 -4.92
C ARG A 77 4.97 13.89 -3.89
N GLU A 78 4.65 14.71 -2.90
CA GLU A 78 5.62 15.03 -1.85
C GLU A 78 5.77 13.85 -0.89
N GLU A 79 6.93 13.22 -0.93
CA GLU A 79 7.22 12.03 -0.13
C GLU A 79 6.98 12.25 1.35
N ARG A 80 7.39 13.39 1.85
CA ARG A 80 7.22 13.73 3.28
C ARG A 80 5.74 13.76 3.67
N LYS A 81 4.90 14.36 2.82
CA LYS A 81 3.45 14.43 3.09
C LYS A 81 2.81 13.06 2.99
N ARG A 82 3.25 12.25 2.05
CA ARG A 82 2.74 10.91 1.87
C ARG A 82 3.04 10.04 3.09
N LEU A 83 4.28 10.07 3.55
CA LEU A 83 4.69 9.30 4.72
C LEU A 83 3.99 9.80 5.98
N ALA A 84 3.88 11.13 6.14
CA ALA A 84 3.20 11.71 7.29
C ALA A 84 1.72 11.28 7.35
N ALA A 85 1.05 11.30 6.19
CA ALA A 85 -0.35 10.89 6.14
C ALA A 85 -0.52 9.43 6.54
N LEU A 86 0.30 8.54 5.98
CA LEU A 86 0.18 7.10 6.26
C LEU A 86 0.61 6.76 7.69
N THR A 87 1.67 7.39 8.20
CA THR A 87 2.13 7.11 9.56
C THR A 87 1.22 7.72 10.63
N SER A 88 0.26 8.55 10.25
CA SER A 88 -0.78 9.02 11.17
C SER A 88 -1.74 7.90 11.57
N LEU A 89 -1.77 6.83 10.81
CA LEU A 89 -2.62 5.68 11.12
C LEU A 89 -1.96 4.82 12.21
N ARG A 90 -2.79 4.27 13.10
CA ARG A 90 -2.31 3.38 14.14
C ARG A 90 -1.68 2.15 13.54
N GLY A 91 -0.54 1.74 14.06
CA GLY A 91 0.16 0.56 13.61
C GLY A 91 0.95 0.72 12.33
N VAL A 92 0.94 1.91 11.71
CA VAL A 92 1.65 2.19 10.47
C VAL A 92 2.87 3.05 10.77
N GLY A 93 4.04 2.41 10.81
CA GLY A 93 5.32 3.12 10.90
C GLY A 93 5.88 3.36 9.50
N VAL A 94 7.08 3.94 9.44
CA VAL A 94 7.73 4.24 8.16
C VAL A 94 7.90 3.00 7.27
N PRO A 95 8.37 1.85 7.80
CA PRO A 95 8.49 0.65 6.94
C PRO A 95 7.17 0.20 6.33
N MET A 96 6.09 0.24 7.11
CA MET A 96 4.76 -0.13 6.61
C MET A 96 4.27 0.89 5.58
N ALA A 97 4.46 2.18 5.86
CA ALA A 97 4.06 3.25 4.94
C ALA A 97 4.80 3.12 3.61
N SER A 98 6.10 2.86 3.66
CA SER A 98 6.91 2.65 2.44
C SER A 98 6.41 1.44 1.65
N ALA A 99 6.05 0.36 2.34
CA ALA A 99 5.52 -0.83 1.68
C ALA A 99 4.18 -0.54 1.01
N ILE A 100 3.31 0.21 1.67
CA ILE A 100 2.01 0.61 1.10
C ILE A 100 2.24 1.40 -0.19
N LEU A 101 3.13 2.37 -0.17
CA LEU A 101 3.42 3.20 -1.34
C LEU A 101 4.01 2.38 -2.48
N MET A 102 4.92 1.44 -2.16
CA MET A 102 5.50 0.57 -3.17
C MET A 102 4.43 -0.28 -3.86
N LEU A 103 3.51 -0.83 -3.07
CA LEU A 103 2.45 -1.68 -3.62
C LEU A 103 1.44 -0.89 -4.44
N LEU A 104 1.14 0.34 -4.03
CA LEU A 104 0.17 1.18 -4.75
C LEU A 104 0.79 1.80 -6.00
N GLU A 105 2.05 2.15 -5.96
CA GLU A 105 2.73 2.82 -7.06
C GLU A 105 4.10 2.19 -7.32
N PRO A 106 4.12 0.93 -7.79
CA PRO A 106 5.38 0.22 -8.00
C PRO A 106 6.24 0.83 -9.10
N ASP A 107 5.69 1.73 -9.89
CA ASP A 107 6.37 2.42 -10.98
C ASP A 107 6.97 3.77 -10.58
N ARG A 108 7.05 4.03 -9.29
CA ARG A 108 7.63 5.28 -8.79
C ARG A 108 8.96 5.12 -8.13
#